data_c9d5817d3e27e7450bdabf165e4f6a6f
#
_entry.id   c9d5817d3e27e7450bdabf165e4f6a6f
#
_cell.length_a   1.000
_cell.length_b   1.000
_cell.length_c   1.000
_cell.angle_alpha   90.00
_cell.angle_beta   90.00
_cell.angle_gamma   90.00
#
_symmetry.space_group_name_H-M   'P 1'
#
loop_
_entity.id
_entity.type
_entity.pdbx_description
1 polymer ?
#
loop_
_entity_poly.entity_id
_entity_poly.type
_entity_poly.pdbx_seq_one_letter_code
_entity_poly.pdbx_strand_id
1 'polypeptide(L)'
;MGSTRERAPAFVSSVTFSHGRRPLLRILLAVDDRFLRALRREPVDRTPVWFMRQAGRYLPEYRELRGDRDILETIRAPELAVELTLQPLRRMPLDAAIVFADIMVPLAAIGVPVRIEPGLGPVVEDPIRDASGVARLRALEPEVDEPFALETIRLLRKELRVPLIGFAGAPFTLASYLVEGGPSRDHARTKALMHDEPETWSSLMDA
;
A
#
# COMPACT_ATOMS: atom_id res chain seq x y z
N MET A 1 -1.28 -72.01 30.45
CA MET A 1 -0.27 -71.64 29.43
C MET A 1 -0.29 -70.12 29.37
N GLY A 2 0.67 -69.49 30.05
CA GLY A 2 0.73 -68.10 30.27
C GLY A 2 1.44 -67.36 29.14
N SER A 3 0.93 -66.21 28.74
CA SER A 3 1.61 -65.27 27.88
C SER A 3 1.97 -64.01 28.68
N THR A 4 3.24 -63.91 28.98
CA THR A 4 3.86 -62.78 29.65
C THR A 4 3.99 -61.62 28.64
N ARG A 5 3.33 -60.52 28.92
CA ARG A 5 3.55 -59.23 28.22
C ARG A 5 4.72 -58.51 28.89
N GLU A 6 5.84 -58.40 28.18
CA GLU A 6 6.94 -57.55 28.50
C GLU A 6 6.56 -56.06 28.36
N ARG A 7 6.73 -55.28 29.42
CA ARG A 7 6.62 -53.82 29.39
C ARG A 7 7.99 -53.22 29.05
N ALA A 8 8.04 -52.43 27.99
CA ALA A 8 9.19 -51.60 27.68
C ALA A 8 9.33 -50.44 28.68
N PRO A 9 10.55 -50.06 29.09
CA PRO A 9 10.76 -48.97 30.03
C PRO A 9 10.57 -47.60 29.33
N ALA A 10 9.81 -46.74 29.97
CA ALA A 10 9.66 -45.33 29.60
C ALA A 10 10.92 -44.56 29.96
N PHE A 11 11.65 -44.13 28.95
CA PHE A 11 12.82 -43.25 29.12
C PHE A 11 12.30 -41.81 29.17
N VAL A 12 12.06 -41.28 30.40
CA VAL A 12 11.79 -39.87 30.64
C VAL A 12 13.15 -39.16 30.78
N SER A 13 13.62 -38.57 29.70
CA SER A 13 14.77 -37.68 29.73
C SER A 13 14.32 -36.30 30.19
N SER A 14 14.64 -35.95 31.43
CA SER A 14 14.48 -34.61 31.98
C SER A 14 15.48 -33.65 31.36
N VAL A 15 15.00 -32.82 30.42
CA VAL A 15 15.77 -31.70 29.87
C VAL A 15 15.68 -30.54 30.84
N THR A 16 16.75 -30.36 31.61
CA THR A 16 16.97 -29.19 32.48
C THR A 16 17.22 -27.96 31.61
N PHE A 17 16.27 -27.02 31.57
CA PHE A 17 16.43 -25.74 30.87
C PHE A 17 17.30 -24.79 31.69
N SER A 18 18.56 -24.63 31.30
CA SER A 18 19.47 -23.62 31.81
C SER A 18 18.98 -22.20 31.46
N HIS A 19 18.97 -21.31 32.45
CA HIS A 19 18.62 -19.89 32.36
C HIS A 19 19.67 -19.08 31.59
N GLY A 20 19.69 -19.19 30.28
CA GLY A 20 20.61 -18.44 29.41
C GLY A 20 20.07 -18.25 28.03
N ARG A 21 18.81 -17.80 27.87
CA ARG A 21 18.21 -17.77 26.56
C ARG A 21 17.43 -16.55 26.25
N ARG A 22 18.01 -15.64 25.51
CA ARG A 22 17.17 -14.65 24.83
C ARG A 22 17.76 -13.95 23.60
N PRO A 23 18.69 -14.49 22.79
CA PRO A 23 18.96 -13.82 21.51
C PRO A 23 18.16 -14.41 20.33
N LEU A 24 17.88 -15.71 20.28
CA LEU A 24 17.30 -16.35 19.08
C LEU A 24 15.82 -16.01 18.84
N LEU A 25 15.01 -15.91 19.89
CA LEU A 25 13.58 -15.56 19.74
C LEU A 25 13.38 -14.10 19.35
N ARG A 26 14.31 -13.23 19.76
CA ARG A 26 14.31 -11.82 19.39
C ARG A 26 14.73 -11.58 17.94
N ILE A 27 15.58 -12.45 17.39
CA ILE A 27 16.00 -12.41 15.98
C ILE A 27 14.85 -12.83 15.06
N LEU A 28 13.98 -13.73 15.48
CA LEU A 28 12.84 -14.21 14.69
C LEU A 28 11.66 -13.21 14.63
N LEU A 29 11.63 -12.21 15.52
CA LEU A 29 10.60 -11.17 15.59
C LEU A 29 11.11 -9.78 15.25
N ALA A 30 12.41 -9.62 14.97
CA ALA A 30 12.96 -8.33 14.58
C ALA A 30 12.53 -7.95 13.17
N VAL A 31 11.87 -6.81 13.05
CA VAL A 31 11.68 -6.14 11.75
C VAL A 31 13.06 -5.77 11.22
N ASP A 32 13.35 -6.08 9.96
CA ASP A 32 14.56 -5.57 9.29
C ASP A 32 14.40 -4.05 9.14
N ASP A 33 15.10 -3.30 9.98
CA ASP A 33 14.98 -1.85 10.10
C ASP A 33 16.03 -1.08 9.26
N ARG A 34 16.78 -1.77 8.40
CA ARG A 34 17.84 -1.16 7.56
C ARG A 34 17.34 0.07 6.83
N PHE A 35 16.15 0.00 6.22
CA PHE A 35 15.55 1.13 5.53
C PHE A 35 15.29 2.31 6.48
N LEU A 36 14.73 2.07 7.66
CA LEU A 36 14.46 3.12 8.65
C LEU A 36 15.76 3.72 9.22
N ARG A 37 16.78 2.90 9.46
CA ARG A 37 18.09 3.36 9.91
C ARG A 37 18.75 4.27 8.86
N ALA A 38 18.71 3.87 7.59
CA ALA A 38 19.24 4.72 6.52
C ALA A 38 18.51 6.07 6.44
N LEU A 39 17.18 6.10 6.61
CA LEU A 39 16.41 7.36 6.67
C LEU A 39 16.81 8.25 7.85
N ARG A 40 17.20 7.65 8.97
CA ARG A 40 17.72 8.36 10.15
C ARG A 40 19.20 8.73 10.03
N ARG A 41 19.85 8.40 8.91
CA ARG A 41 21.29 8.57 8.68
C ARG A 41 22.17 7.78 9.66
N GLU A 42 21.65 6.66 10.14
CA GLU A 42 22.38 5.71 10.97
C GLU A 42 23.21 4.76 10.09
N PRO A 43 24.31 4.19 10.62
CA PRO A 43 25.10 3.21 9.86
C PRO A 43 24.28 1.99 9.47
N VAL A 44 24.39 1.57 8.21
CA VAL A 44 23.79 0.37 7.66
C VAL A 44 24.86 -0.49 6.97
N ASP A 45 24.62 -1.78 6.87
CA ASP A 45 25.53 -2.75 6.25
C ASP A 45 25.59 -2.62 4.72
N ARG A 46 24.52 -2.16 4.10
CA ARG A 46 24.38 -1.89 2.66
C ARG A 46 23.26 -0.88 2.40
N THR A 47 23.28 -0.28 1.23
CA THR A 47 22.17 0.58 0.79
C THR A 47 20.88 -0.21 0.73
N PRO A 48 19.79 0.24 1.40
CA PRO A 48 18.49 -0.39 1.30
C PRO A 48 17.88 -0.20 -0.09
N VAL A 49 17.15 -1.21 -0.56
CA VAL A 49 16.54 -1.23 -1.89
C VAL A 49 15.07 -1.55 -1.80
N TRP A 50 14.26 -0.77 -2.50
CA TRP A 50 12.86 -1.00 -2.81
C TRP A 50 12.52 -0.36 -4.15
N PHE A 51 11.40 -0.73 -4.76
CA PHE A 51 10.96 -0.17 -6.04
C PHE A 51 9.54 0.36 -5.93
N MET A 52 9.30 1.55 -6.48
CA MET A 52 7.98 2.18 -6.46
C MET A 52 6.88 1.28 -7.06
N ARG A 53 7.20 0.49 -8.07
CA ARG A 53 6.27 -0.44 -8.72
C ARG A 53 6.76 -1.88 -8.60
N GLN A 54 7.10 -2.29 -7.36
CA GLN A 54 7.57 -3.65 -7.09
C GLN A 54 6.46 -4.71 -7.25
N ALA A 55 5.20 -4.39 -6.97
CA ALA A 55 4.07 -5.20 -7.39
C ALA A 55 3.66 -4.83 -8.83
N GLY A 56 3.39 -5.83 -9.69
CA GLY A 56 3.01 -5.53 -11.04
C GLY A 56 2.87 -6.71 -11.98
N ARG A 57 2.42 -6.44 -13.19
CA ARG A 57 2.10 -7.44 -14.24
C ARG A 57 3.29 -8.29 -14.70
N TYR A 58 4.51 -7.94 -14.36
CA TYR A 58 5.69 -8.76 -14.64
C TYR A 58 5.72 -10.05 -13.80
N LEU A 59 5.04 -10.05 -12.63
CA LEU A 59 4.87 -11.24 -11.80
C LEU A 59 3.72 -12.11 -12.34
N PRO A 60 3.94 -13.40 -12.64
CA PRO A 60 2.87 -14.31 -13.05
C PRO A 60 1.75 -14.40 -12.02
N GLU A 61 2.11 -14.56 -10.73
CA GLU A 61 1.18 -14.63 -9.61
C GLU A 61 0.35 -13.35 -9.44
N TYR A 62 0.89 -12.19 -9.80
CA TYR A 62 0.13 -10.93 -9.83
C TYR A 62 -0.98 -11.01 -10.88
N ARG A 63 -0.65 -11.49 -12.09
CA ARG A 63 -1.63 -11.61 -13.18
C ARG A 63 -2.72 -12.62 -12.84
N GLU A 64 -2.34 -13.76 -12.25
CA GLU A 64 -3.27 -14.80 -11.84
C GLU A 64 -4.23 -14.30 -10.75
N LEU A 65 -3.70 -13.69 -9.69
CA LEU A 65 -4.50 -13.21 -8.57
C LEU A 65 -5.43 -12.06 -8.94
N ARG A 66 -4.92 -11.10 -9.71
CA ARG A 66 -5.72 -9.95 -10.13
C ARG A 66 -6.76 -10.34 -11.18
N GLY A 67 -6.42 -11.20 -12.13
CA GLY A 67 -7.28 -11.52 -13.28
C GLY A 67 -7.65 -10.26 -14.06
N ASP A 68 -8.92 -10.17 -14.45
CA ASP A 68 -9.49 -9.04 -15.18
C ASP A 68 -10.07 -7.94 -14.29
N ARG A 69 -9.92 -8.05 -12.97
CA ARG A 69 -10.46 -7.04 -12.03
C ARG A 69 -9.86 -5.67 -12.29
N ASP A 70 -10.69 -4.65 -12.15
CA ASP A 70 -10.22 -3.28 -12.10
C ASP A 70 -9.25 -3.06 -10.92
N ILE A 71 -8.35 -2.10 -11.07
CA ILE A 71 -7.34 -1.82 -10.03
C ILE A 71 -7.99 -1.26 -8.75
N LEU A 72 -9.00 -0.39 -8.89
CA LEU A 72 -9.72 0.17 -7.75
C LEU A 72 -10.55 -0.90 -7.04
N GLU A 73 -11.18 -1.83 -7.77
CA GLU A 73 -11.84 -3.00 -7.19
C GLU A 73 -10.85 -3.90 -6.42
N THR A 74 -9.68 -4.12 -7.00
CA THR A 74 -8.62 -4.92 -6.39
C THR A 74 -8.14 -4.28 -5.06
N ILE A 75 -7.98 -2.96 -5.04
CA ILE A 75 -7.57 -2.21 -3.84
C ILE A 75 -8.65 -2.24 -2.75
N ARG A 76 -9.94 -2.24 -3.14
CA ARG A 76 -11.06 -2.33 -2.20
C ARG A 76 -11.23 -3.70 -1.53
N ALA A 77 -10.46 -4.70 -1.95
CA ALA A 77 -10.41 -6.02 -1.31
C ALA A 77 -9.11 -6.15 -0.48
N PRO A 78 -9.14 -5.96 0.86
CA PRO A 78 -7.95 -5.89 1.69
C PRO A 78 -7.03 -7.11 1.55
N GLU A 79 -7.60 -8.32 1.47
CA GLU A 79 -6.84 -9.56 1.35
C GLU A 79 -6.07 -9.63 0.02
N LEU A 80 -6.68 -9.14 -1.07
CA LEU A 80 -6.00 -9.06 -2.37
C LEU A 80 -4.89 -8.01 -2.36
N ALA A 81 -5.16 -6.84 -1.81
CA ALA A 81 -4.16 -5.76 -1.70
C ALA A 81 -2.97 -6.19 -0.83
N VAL A 82 -3.21 -6.91 0.28
CA VAL A 82 -2.18 -7.51 1.14
C VAL A 82 -1.35 -8.50 0.35
N GLU A 83 -1.98 -9.47 -0.31
CA GLU A 83 -1.26 -10.49 -1.08
C GLU A 83 -0.41 -9.87 -2.19
N LEU A 84 -0.96 -8.92 -2.96
CA LEU A 84 -0.22 -8.22 -4.00
C LEU A 84 0.96 -7.42 -3.46
N THR A 85 0.82 -6.85 -2.26
CA THR A 85 1.93 -6.16 -1.57
C THR A 85 3.04 -7.12 -1.16
N LEU A 86 2.71 -8.34 -0.75
CA LEU A 86 3.66 -9.34 -0.25
C LEU A 86 4.38 -10.12 -1.37
N GLN A 87 3.78 -10.29 -2.53
CA GLN A 87 4.35 -11.06 -3.64
C GLN A 87 5.79 -10.65 -4.00
N PRO A 88 6.11 -9.36 -4.19
CA PRO A 88 7.49 -8.94 -4.51
C PRO A 88 8.51 -9.32 -3.45
N LEU A 89 8.12 -9.24 -2.17
CA LEU A 89 9.01 -9.57 -1.04
C LEU A 89 9.38 -11.06 -0.98
N ARG A 90 8.51 -11.92 -1.52
CA ARG A 90 8.81 -13.36 -1.64
C ARG A 90 9.78 -13.67 -2.78
N ARG A 91 9.86 -12.80 -3.77
CA ARG A 91 10.70 -12.94 -4.97
C ARG A 91 12.04 -12.25 -4.85
N MET A 92 12.11 -11.16 -4.15
CA MET A 92 13.26 -10.26 -4.11
C MET A 92 13.61 -9.88 -2.66
N PRO A 93 14.91 -9.79 -2.31
CA PRO A 93 15.35 -9.36 -0.98
C PRO A 93 15.21 -7.82 -0.83
N LEU A 94 13.97 -7.34 -0.77
CA LEU A 94 13.65 -5.93 -0.65
C LEU A 94 13.68 -5.49 0.82
N ASP A 95 14.10 -4.25 1.06
CA ASP A 95 14.26 -3.66 2.39
C ASP A 95 13.03 -2.87 2.86
N ALA A 96 12.01 -2.74 2.00
CA ALA A 96 10.71 -2.17 2.35
C ALA A 96 9.61 -2.73 1.45
N ALA A 97 8.40 -2.81 1.99
CA ALA A 97 7.17 -3.00 1.25
C ALA A 97 6.58 -1.65 0.89
N ILE A 98 5.90 -1.55 -0.25
CA ILE A 98 5.02 -0.42 -0.56
C ILE A 98 3.59 -0.94 -0.68
N VAL A 99 2.65 -0.31 -0.01
CA VAL A 99 1.25 -0.74 -0.04
C VAL A 99 0.70 -0.73 -1.46
N PHE A 100 -0.03 -1.80 -1.83
CA PHE A 100 -0.72 -1.83 -3.12
C PHE A 100 -1.94 -0.93 -3.06
N ALA A 101 -1.83 0.26 -3.64
CA ALA A 101 -2.82 1.32 -3.66
C ALA A 101 -2.70 2.16 -4.94
N ASP A 102 -3.57 3.13 -5.10
CA ASP A 102 -3.51 4.15 -6.16
C ASP A 102 -3.81 5.53 -5.57
N ILE A 103 -3.17 6.57 -6.10
CA ILE A 103 -3.36 7.96 -5.63
C ILE A 103 -4.76 8.50 -5.87
N MET A 104 -5.53 7.87 -6.75
CA MET A 104 -6.92 8.27 -7.07
C MET A 104 -7.95 7.66 -6.12
N VAL A 105 -7.54 6.75 -5.23
CA VAL A 105 -8.46 6.09 -4.29
C VAL A 105 -9.22 7.09 -3.41
N PRO A 106 -8.59 8.10 -2.79
CA PRO A 106 -9.29 9.10 -2.00
C PRO A 106 -10.35 9.87 -2.79
N LEU A 107 -10.04 10.25 -4.03
CA LEU A 107 -10.99 10.93 -4.91
C LEU A 107 -12.19 10.05 -5.27
N ALA A 108 -11.93 8.80 -5.61
CA ALA A 108 -13.00 7.82 -5.89
C ALA A 108 -13.85 7.54 -4.64
N ALA A 109 -13.25 7.55 -3.45
CA ALA A 109 -13.93 7.31 -2.19
C ALA A 109 -14.91 8.44 -1.81
N ILE A 110 -14.56 9.70 -2.12
CA ILE A 110 -15.46 10.84 -1.92
C ILE A 110 -16.51 11.04 -3.03
N GLY A 111 -16.56 10.09 -4.00
CA GLY A 111 -17.60 10.07 -5.03
C GLY A 111 -17.20 10.71 -6.36
N VAL A 112 -15.93 11.11 -6.56
CA VAL A 112 -15.47 11.56 -7.86
C VAL A 112 -15.48 10.37 -8.83
N PRO A 113 -16.12 10.49 -10.02
CA PRO A 113 -16.18 9.40 -11.00
C PRO A 113 -14.81 9.21 -11.67
N VAL A 114 -14.02 8.29 -11.10
CA VAL A 114 -12.67 7.94 -11.56
C VAL A 114 -12.66 6.52 -12.12
N ARG A 115 -11.98 6.33 -13.25
CA ARG A 115 -11.65 5.02 -13.79
C ARG A 115 -10.18 4.97 -14.19
N ILE A 116 -9.59 3.78 -14.18
CA ILE A 116 -8.20 3.57 -14.58
C ILE A 116 -8.18 2.87 -15.93
N GLU A 117 -7.88 3.61 -16.99
CA GLU A 117 -7.82 3.05 -18.34
C GLU A 117 -6.47 2.36 -18.63
N PRO A 118 -6.49 1.13 -19.16
CA PRO A 118 -5.28 0.45 -19.58
C PRO A 118 -4.50 1.27 -20.63
N GLY A 119 -3.23 1.53 -20.35
CA GLY A 119 -2.35 2.27 -21.26
C GLY A 119 -2.47 3.80 -21.20
N LEU A 120 -3.54 4.34 -20.66
CA LEU A 120 -3.73 5.78 -20.47
C LEU A 120 -3.48 6.21 -19.00
N GLY A 121 -4.05 5.49 -18.05
CA GLY A 121 -3.99 5.83 -16.64
C GLY A 121 -5.32 6.36 -16.08
N PRO A 122 -5.28 7.14 -15.00
CA PRO A 122 -6.49 7.69 -14.38
C PRO A 122 -7.24 8.64 -15.30
N VAL A 123 -8.57 8.48 -15.34
CA VAL A 123 -9.50 9.37 -16.05
C VAL A 123 -10.59 9.81 -15.10
N VAL A 124 -10.83 11.11 -15.00
CA VAL A 124 -11.94 11.73 -14.27
C VAL A 124 -13.01 12.07 -15.29
N GLU A 125 -14.19 11.43 -15.17
CA GLU A 125 -15.25 11.55 -16.19
C GLU A 125 -15.95 12.90 -16.19
N ASP A 126 -16.03 13.53 -15.00
CA ASP A 126 -16.62 14.89 -14.82
C ASP A 126 -15.58 15.85 -14.23
N PRO A 127 -14.66 16.38 -15.06
CA PRO A 127 -13.58 17.23 -14.59
C PRO A 127 -14.10 18.57 -14.05
N ILE A 128 -13.42 19.10 -13.03
CA ILE A 128 -13.68 20.41 -12.46
C ILE A 128 -13.28 21.51 -13.45
N ARG A 129 -14.20 22.46 -13.69
CA ARG A 129 -13.98 23.57 -14.63
C ARG A 129 -14.14 24.94 -13.98
N ASP A 130 -14.83 25.02 -12.85
CA ASP A 130 -15.21 26.23 -12.17
C ASP A 130 -15.49 25.99 -10.67
N ALA A 131 -15.88 27.03 -9.95
CA ALA A 131 -16.23 26.98 -8.55
C ALA A 131 -17.39 26.01 -8.24
N SER A 132 -18.34 25.83 -9.17
CA SER A 132 -19.43 24.88 -8.97
C SER A 132 -18.96 23.43 -8.96
N GLY A 133 -17.91 23.14 -9.75
CA GLY A 133 -17.23 21.86 -9.74
C GLY A 133 -16.52 21.60 -8.40
N VAL A 134 -15.83 22.60 -7.86
CA VAL A 134 -15.19 22.50 -6.55
C VAL A 134 -16.21 22.26 -5.44
N ALA A 135 -17.32 22.95 -5.47
CA ALA A 135 -18.39 22.84 -4.48
C ALA A 135 -19.05 21.43 -4.40
N ARG A 136 -18.81 20.56 -5.39
CA ARG A 136 -19.25 19.16 -5.34
C ARG A 136 -18.32 18.24 -4.55
N LEU A 137 -17.10 18.68 -4.28
CA LEU A 137 -16.16 17.92 -3.46
C LEU A 137 -16.60 17.97 -2.00
N ARG A 138 -16.31 16.93 -1.28
CA ARG A 138 -16.50 16.84 0.15
C ARG A 138 -15.23 16.35 0.83
N ALA A 139 -15.08 16.65 2.10
CA ALA A 139 -13.97 16.14 2.87
C ALA A 139 -14.00 14.60 2.93
N LEU A 140 -12.81 14.01 2.91
CA LEU A 140 -12.63 12.57 3.10
C LEU A 140 -12.74 12.23 4.59
N GLU A 141 -13.55 11.22 4.91
CA GLU A 141 -13.63 10.61 6.24
C GLU A 141 -13.01 9.19 6.15
N PRO A 142 -11.70 9.02 6.43
CA PRO A 142 -10.98 7.78 6.11
C PRO A 142 -11.61 6.51 6.69
N GLU A 143 -12.15 6.57 7.90
CA GLU A 143 -12.81 5.42 8.56
C GLU A 143 -14.11 5.01 7.87
N VAL A 144 -14.75 5.93 7.19
CA VAL A 144 -16.03 5.72 6.48
C VAL A 144 -15.81 5.44 5.01
N ASP A 145 -14.95 6.24 4.38
CA ASP A 145 -14.77 6.24 2.93
C ASP A 145 -13.74 5.20 2.46
N GLU A 146 -12.71 4.94 3.29
CA GLU A 146 -11.60 4.04 2.94
C GLU A 146 -11.30 2.97 4.02
N PRO A 147 -12.30 2.34 4.64
CA PRO A 147 -12.07 1.33 5.68
C PRO A 147 -11.21 0.17 5.17
N PHE A 148 -11.30 -0.15 3.87
CA PHE A 148 -10.49 -1.18 3.21
C PHE A 148 -9.00 -0.84 3.19
N ALA A 149 -8.64 0.44 3.00
CA ALA A 149 -7.24 0.88 3.00
C ALA A 149 -6.64 0.77 4.42
N LEU A 150 -7.40 1.19 5.43
CA LEU A 150 -7.01 1.06 6.83
C LEU A 150 -6.85 -0.40 7.24
N GLU A 151 -7.75 -1.28 6.81
CA GLU A 151 -7.65 -2.71 7.09
C GLU A 151 -6.47 -3.36 6.38
N THR A 152 -6.22 -3.02 5.11
CA THR A 152 -5.02 -3.46 4.38
C THR A 152 -3.74 -3.12 5.16
N ILE A 153 -3.63 -1.89 5.67
CA ILE A 153 -2.47 -1.47 6.46
C ILE A 153 -2.38 -2.26 7.77
N ARG A 154 -3.50 -2.50 8.47
CA ARG A 154 -3.53 -3.29 9.72
C ARG A 154 -3.06 -4.73 9.48
N LEU A 155 -3.51 -5.35 8.41
CA LEU A 155 -3.12 -6.72 8.03
C LEU A 155 -1.64 -6.77 7.66
N LEU A 156 -1.17 -5.88 6.80
CA LEU A 156 0.24 -5.80 6.40
C LEU A 156 1.18 -5.62 7.60
N ARG A 157 0.81 -4.77 8.55
CA ARG A 157 1.63 -4.56 9.76
C ARG A 157 1.77 -5.79 10.64
N LYS A 158 0.86 -6.76 10.55
CA LYS A 158 0.95 -8.04 11.27
C LYS A 158 1.90 -9.02 10.58
N GLU A 159 1.99 -8.96 9.25
CA GLU A 159 2.71 -9.94 8.44
C GLU A 159 4.12 -9.49 8.04
N LEU A 160 4.31 -8.18 7.82
CA LEU A 160 5.57 -7.64 7.31
C LEU A 160 6.71 -7.74 8.32
N ARG A 161 7.88 -8.12 7.82
CA ARG A 161 9.16 -8.09 8.53
C ARG A 161 10.07 -6.95 8.07
N VAL A 162 9.62 -6.17 7.11
CA VAL A 162 10.27 -4.95 6.59
C VAL A 162 9.33 -3.78 6.79
N PRO A 163 9.84 -2.54 6.81
CA PRO A 163 9.00 -1.35 6.88
C PRO A 163 7.99 -1.28 5.75
N LEU A 164 6.80 -0.76 6.06
CA LEU A 164 5.75 -0.47 5.09
C LEU A 164 5.79 0.99 4.68
N ILE A 165 5.84 1.25 3.38
CA ILE A 165 5.75 2.58 2.79
C ILE A 165 4.29 2.80 2.38
N GLY A 166 3.67 3.85 2.91
CA GLY A 166 2.44 4.44 2.38
C GLY A 166 2.78 5.57 1.41
N PHE A 167 1.85 5.90 0.54
CA PHE A 167 1.98 7.04 -0.37
C PHE A 167 0.62 7.69 -0.63
N ALA A 168 0.64 8.95 -1.05
CA ALA A 168 -0.54 9.70 -1.42
C ALA A 168 -0.25 10.57 -2.64
N GLY A 169 -1.28 11.00 -3.34
CA GLY A 169 -1.14 12.05 -4.34
C GLY A 169 -0.85 13.40 -3.67
N ALA A 170 0.13 14.14 -4.18
CA ALA A 170 0.32 15.52 -3.74
C ALA A 170 -0.89 16.38 -4.16
N PRO A 171 -1.26 17.43 -3.39
CA PRO A 171 -2.44 18.24 -3.70
C PRO A 171 -2.48 18.73 -5.15
N PHE A 172 -1.39 19.30 -5.66
CA PHE A 172 -1.31 19.72 -7.06
C PHE A 172 -1.52 18.57 -8.04
N THR A 173 -1.01 17.37 -7.73
CA THR A 173 -1.18 16.20 -8.61
C THR A 173 -2.64 15.79 -8.70
N LEU A 174 -3.33 15.71 -7.56
CA LEU A 174 -4.76 15.35 -7.52
C LEU A 174 -5.62 16.44 -8.19
N ALA A 175 -5.37 17.71 -7.88
CA ALA A 175 -6.03 18.84 -8.52
C ALA A 175 -5.82 18.83 -10.05
N SER A 176 -4.62 18.50 -10.52
CA SER A 176 -4.37 18.37 -11.95
C SER A 176 -5.23 17.30 -12.61
N TYR A 177 -5.37 16.12 -12.01
CA TYR A 177 -6.27 15.09 -12.55
C TYR A 177 -7.73 15.54 -12.53
N LEU A 178 -8.17 16.19 -11.45
CA LEU A 178 -9.52 16.73 -11.32
C LEU A 178 -9.82 17.77 -12.39
N VAL A 179 -8.87 18.67 -12.69
CA VAL A 179 -9.06 19.77 -13.66
C VAL A 179 -8.80 19.29 -15.09
N GLU A 180 -7.75 18.53 -15.38
CA GLU A 180 -7.47 18.06 -16.75
C GLU A 180 -8.47 17.00 -17.22
N GLY A 181 -8.95 16.16 -16.30
CA GLY A 181 -9.79 15.00 -16.59
C GLY A 181 -8.99 13.73 -16.90
N GLY A 182 -7.65 13.81 -16.86
CA GLY A 182 -6.76 12.71 -17.16
C GLY A 182 -5.30 13.13 -17.20
N PRO A 183 -4.39 12.26 -17.69
CA PRO A 183 -2.99 12.59 -17.84
C PRO A 183 -2.79 13.78 -18.78
N SER A 184 -1.97 14.74 -18.36
CA SER A 184 -1.62 15.92 -19.15
C SER A 184 -0.10 16.13 -19.15
N ARG A 185 0.46 16.60 -20.26
CA ARG A 185 1.90 16.90 -20.38
C ARG A 185 2.24 18.29 -19.86
N ASP A 186 1.39 19.24 -20.09
CA ASP A 186 1.62 20.66 -19.85
C ASP A 186 0.73 21.26 -18.77
N HIS A 187 -0.31 20.54 -18.33
CA HIS A 187 -1.30 21.00 -17.34
C HIS A 187 -1.88 22.36 -17.69
N ALA A 188 -2.23 22.57 -18.96
CA ALA A 188 -2.65 23.88 -19.47
C ALA A 188 -3.91 24.40 -18.77
N ARG A 189 -4.94 23.55 -18.59
CA ARG A 189 -6.18 23.92 -17.90
C ARG A 189 -5.95 24.18 -16.42
N THR A 190 -5.13 23.35 -15.77
CA THR A 190 -4.76 23.52 -14.37
C THR A 190 -4.07 24.86 -14.14
N LYS A 191 -3.11 25.20 -15.00
CA LYS A 191 -2.40 26.48 -14.94
C LYS A 191 -3.33 27.66 -15.24
N ALA A 192 -4.22 27.52 -16.22
CA ALA A 192 -5.22 28.56 -16.51
C ALA A 192 -6.09 28.82 -15.27
N LEU A 193 -6.64 27.77 -14.64
CA LEU A 193 -7.42 27.91 -13.41
C LEU A 193 -6.64 28.62 -12.30
N MET A 194 -5.36 28.29 -12.13
CA MET A 194 -4.48 28.92 -11.13
C MET A 194 -4.31 30.43 -11.37
N HIS A 195 -4.21 30.85 -12.62
CA HIS A 195 -3.90 32.24 -12.97
C HIS A 195 -5.14 33.09 -13.21
N ASP A 196 -6.17 32.52 -13.83
CA ASP A 196 -7.36 33.25 -14.25
C ASP A 196 -8.46 33.26 -13.15
N GLU A 197 -8.48 32.19 -12.31
CA GLU A 197 -9.46 32.03 -11.23
C GLU A 197 -8.80 31.64 -9.90
N PRO A 198 -7.96 32.52 -9.31
CA PRO A 198 -7.16 32.16 -8.13
C PRO A 198 -8.00 31.82 -6.89
N GLU A 199 -9.19 32.36 -6.75
CA GLU A 199 -10.11 32.01 -5.65
C GLU A 199 -10.67 30.60 -5.80
N THR A 200 -11.07 30.21 -7.01
CA THR A 200 -11.52 28.85 -7.35
C THR A 200 -10.37 27.85 -7.13
N TRP A 201 -9.15 28.21 -7.55
CA TRP A 201 -7.97 27.40 -7.32
C TRP A 201 -7.67 27.21 -5.82
N SER A 202 -7.71 28.30 -5.03
CA SER A 202 -7.49 28.20 -3.58
C SER A 202 -8.51 27.27 -2.93
N SER A 203 -9.79 27.43 -3.28
CA SER A 203 -10.85 26.57 -2.77
C SER A 203 -10.66 25.10 -3.15
N LEU A 204 -10.16 24.82 -4.35
CA LEU A 204 -9.82 23.44 -4.77
C LEU A 204 -8.67 22.85 -3.98
N MET A 205 -7.67 23.67 -3.60
CA MET A 205 -6.52 23.21 -2.81
C MET A 205 -6.86 22.99 -1.34
N ASP A 206 -7.92 23.61 -0.84
CA ASP A 206 -8.40 23.49 0.53
C ASP A 206 -9.45 22.36 0.70
N ALA A 207 -10.03 21.87 -0.41
CA ALA A 207 -11.04 20.81 -0.42
C ALA A 207 -10.44 19.42 -0.35
#